data_4e21d3d3c67e232b6b2d39b08f0134a9
#
_entry.id   4e21d3d3c67e232b6b2d39b08f0134a9
#
_cell.length_a   1.000
_cell.length_b   1.000
_cell.length_c   1.000
_cell.angle_alpha   90.00
_cell.angle_beta   90.00
_cell.angle_gamma   90.00
#
_symmetry.space_group_name_H-M   'P 1'
#
loop_
_entity.id
_entity.type
_entity.pdbx_description
1 polymer ?
#
loop_
_entity_poly.entity_id
_entity_poly.type
_entity_poly.pdbx_seq_one_letter_code
_entity_poly.pdbx_strand_id
1 'polypeptide(L)'
;MNFPFFIARRYIFAKKSTHAINIISAISAIGVAVATMALVIVLSVFNGFHDLVASLFTNFDPQLKVVPVEGKTVPADDPILTEIKALPQVDVATESVEDQALAIYQDKQAMVMVKGVDDNFSELTHITDILYGDGTFSLHAANLEFGVLGIRLAQTLGVGAQWNGFLRIYAPLKEGQFDMSNPDAGFVVDSINSPGVLFSVKQSKYDKNYIITSIAFARNLFGQQGMLSSLEIRLKPGSDLEAVKSKMLKIAGGKYKVLDRYEQQEDTFRIMSIEKMIAYIFLTFILVVACFNIIGSLSMLIIDKKDDVLTLRNLGATDKQIARIFLFEGRMISAVGALFGIGLGLLLCFLQQQYGLVRLGDSEGSFIVNAYPVSVHYLDVLLILVTVIAVGWLSVWYPVRYLSKRLIN
;
A
#
# COMPACT_ATOMS: atom_id res chain seq x y z
N MET A 1 24.27 37.22 -17.82
CA MET A 1 24.79 35.81 -17.74
C MET A 1 25.72 35.76 -16.55
N ASN A 2 25.48 34.85 -15.56
CA ASN A 2 26.39 34.70 -14.39
C ASN A 2 27.70 34.10 -14.86
N PHE A 3 28.81 34.85 -14.77
CA PHE A 3 30.17 34.42 -15.16
C PHE A 3 30.55 33.02 -14.63
N PRO A 4 30.33 32.67 -13.36
CA PRO A 4 30.65 31.31 -12.87
C PRO A 4 29.89 30.19 -13.60
N PHE A 5 28.62 30.38 -13.93
CA PHE A 5 27.80 29.40 -14.64
C PHE A 5 28.26 29.19 -16.08
N PHE A 6 28.66 30.28 -16.78
CA PHE A 6 29.19 30.20 -18.14
C PHE A 6 30.47 29.35 -18.20
N ILE A 7 31.39 29.57 -17.26
CA ILE A 7 32.64 28.81 -17.19
C ILE A 7 32.38 27.35 -16.81
N ALA A 8 31.52 27.06 -15.81
CA ALA A 8 31.17 25.71 -15.40
C ALA A 8 30.58 24.90 -16.57
N ARG A 9 29.64 25.46 -17.33
CA ARG A 9 29.07 24.82 -18.52
C ARG A 9 30.12 24.51 -19.57
N ARG A 10 31.08 25.43 -19.79
CA ARG A 10 32.15 25.25 -20.78
C ARG A 10 33.14 24.13 -20.33
N TYR A 11 33.40 23.96 -19.04
CA TYR A 11 34.27 22.92 -18.52
C TYR A 11 33.67 21.53 -18.77
N ILE A 12 32.39 21.33 -18.56
CA ILE A 12 31.71 20.03 -18.79
C ILE A 12 31.73 19.63 -20.28
N PHE A 13 31.61 20.60 -21.20
CA PHE A 13 31.50 20.32 -22.66
C PHE A 13 32.78 20.58 -23.42
N ALA A 14 33.89 20.92 -22.79
CA ALA A 14 35.14 21.26 -23.49
C ALA A 14 35.87 20.00 -23.99
N LYS A 15 36.08 19.90 -25.32
CA LYS A 15 36.76 18.80 -25.99
C LYS A 15 38.27 18.67 -25.73
N LYS A 16 38.90 19.63 -25.04
CA LYS A 16 40.38 19.69 -24.82
C LYS A 16 40.81 19.41 -23.37
N SER A 17 39.92 18.95 -22.49
CA SER A 17 40.29 18.49 -21.15
C SER A 17 40.81 17.04 -21.23
N THR A 18 41.78 16.70 -20.39
CA THR A 18 42.35 15.34 -20.28
C THR A 18 41.23 14.30 -20.20
N HIS A 19 41.25 13.29 -21.06
CA HIS A 19 40.22 12.24 -21.16
C HIS A 19 39.83 11.63 -19.81
N ALA A 20 40.77 11.55 -18.86
CA ALA A 20 40.59 10.97 -17.55
C ALA A 20 39.53 11.70 -16.69
N ILE A 21 39.50 13.05 -16.69
CA ILE A 21 38.59 13.84 -15.85
C ILE A 21 37.14 13.73 -16.35
N ASN A 22 36.96 13.79 -17.67
CA ASN A 22 35.63 13.63 -18.28
C ASN A 22 35.07 12.23 -17.99
N ILE A 23 35.91 11.20 -17.98
CA ILE A 23 35.53 9.83 -17.63
C ILE A 23 35.11 9.75 -16.17
N ILE A 24 35.87 10.34 -15.23
CA ILE A 24 35.55 10.31 -13.80
C ILE A 24 34.23 11.08 -13.52
N SER A 25 34.04 12.23 -14.16
CA SER A 25 32.80 13.00 -14.05
C SER A 25 31.58 12.25 -14.65
N ALA A 26 31.78 11.54 -15.77
CA ALA A 26 30.77 10.69 -16.36
C ALA A 26 30.43 9.50 -15.46
N ILE A 27 31.38 8.84 -14.86
CA ILE A 27 31.18 7.76 -13.89
C ILE A 27 30.36 8.27 -12.70
N SER A 28 30.67 9.46 -12.19
CA SER A 28 29.91 10.08 -11.09
C SER A 28 28.45 10.36 -11.49
N ALA A 29 28.23 10.91 -12.69
CA ALA A 29 26.89 11.15 -13.23
C ALA A 29 26.09 9.85 -13.43
N ILE A 30 26.74 8.80 -13.94
CA ILE A 30 26.16 7.47 -14.12
C ILE A 30 25.78 6.87 -12.75
N GLY A 31 26.66 6.98 -11.74
CA GLY A 31 26.36 6.51 -10.39
C GLY A 31 25.11 7.16 -9.79
N VAL A 32 24.97 8.47 -9.93
CA VAL A 32 23.74 9.19 -9.50
C VAL A 32 22.54 8.76 -10.35
N ALA A 33 22.72 8.59 -11.67
CA ALA A 33 21.63 8.17 -12.56
C ALA A 33 21.11 6.78 -12.20
N VAL A 34 21.98 5.81 -11.94
CA VAL A 34 21.62 4.44 -11.54
C VAL A 34 20.89 4.45 -10.19
N ALA A 35 21.41 5.18 -9.20
CA ALA A 35 20.75 5.30 -7.88
C ALA A 35 19.36 5.96 -7.99
N THR A 36 19.24 7.01 -8.80
CA THR A 36 17.96 7.70 -9.06
C THR A 36 16.98 6.81 -9.81
N MET A 37 17.45 6.07 -10.82
CA MET A 37 16.65 5.10 -11.55
C MET A 37 16.12 4.02 -10.62
N ALA A 38 16.95 3.48 -9.73
CA ALA A 38 16.55 2.48 -8.74
C ALA A 38 15.46 3.04 -7.80
N LEU A 39 15.59 4.28 -7.33
CA LEU A 39 14.57 4.96 -6.52
C LEU A 39 13.22 5.02 -7.26
N VAL A 40 13.22 5.44 -8.53
CA VAL A 40 11.98 5.54 -9.33
C VAL A 40 11.34 4.16 -9.49
N ILE A 41 12.11 3.15 -9.89
CA ILE A 41 11.58 1.80 -10.15
C ILE A 41 11.01 1.19 -8.87
N VAL A 42 11.79 1.19 -7.78
CA VAL A 42 11.37 0.54 -6.53
C VAL A 42 10.14 1.20 -5.93
N LEU A 43 10.09 2.54 -5.86
CA LEU A 43 8.90 3.23 -5.34
C LEU A 43 7.68 3.03 -6.24
N SER A 44 7.85 2.97 -7.57
CA SER A 44 6.76 2.69 -8.51
C SER A 44 6.24 1.25 -8.38
N VAL A 45 7.11 0.28 -8.05
CA VAL A 45 6.71 -1.09 -7.73
C VAL A 45 5.91 -1.14 -6.44
N PHE A 46 6.35 -0.46 -5.36
CA PHE A 46 5.57 -0.37 -4.12
C PHE A 46 4.18 0.24 -4.34
N ASN A 47 4.09 1.30 -5.14
CA ASN A 47 2.80 1.88 -5.51
C ASN A 47 1.94 0.89 -6.31
N GLY A 48 2.53 0.18 -7.27
CA GLY A 48 1.82 -0.83 -8.05
C GLY A 48 1.23 -1.94 -7.19
N PHE A 49 1.99 -2.43 -6.19
CA PHE A 49 1.46 -3.39 -5.21
C PHE A 49 0.37 -2.80 -4.33
N HIS A 50 0.53 -1.55 -3.89
CA HIS A 50 -0.49 -0.84 -3.12
C HIS A 50 -1.81 -0.74 -3.90
N ASP A 51 -1.76 -0.31 -5.15
CA ASP A 51 -2.94 -0.19 -6.02
C ASP A 51 -3.56 -1.55 -6.33
N LEU A 52 -2.73 -2.58 -6.55
CA LEU A 52 -3.18 -3.96 -6.75
C LEU A 52 -3.94 -4.46 -5.52
N VAL A 53 -3.34 -4.34 -4.33
CA VAL A 53 -3.98 -4.78 -3.08
C VAL A 53 -5.29 -4.02 -2.86
N ALA A 54 -5.32 -2.70 -3.11
CA ALA A 54 -6.54 -1.92 -3.04
C ALA A 54 -7.66 -2.45 -3.96
N SER A 55 -7.31 -2.87 -5.18
CA SER A 55 -8.29 -3.41 -6.14
C SER A 55 -8.89 -4.74 -5.70
N LEU A 56 -8.18 -5.54 -4.90
CA LEU A 56 -8.65 -6.85 -4.46
C LEU A 56 -9.75 -6.79 -3.39
N PHE A 57 -9.83 -5.68 -2.65
CA PHE A 57 -10.83 -5.53 -1.59
C PHE A 57 -12.23 -5.16 -2.11
N THR A 58 -12.36 -4.78 -3.38
CA THR A 58 -13.62 -4.21 -3.92
C THR A 58 -14.79 -5.18 -3.94
N ASN A 59 -14.54 -6.49 -4.01
CA ASN A 59 -15.59 -7.50 -4.12
C ASN A 59 -16.11 -8.01 -2.79
N PHE A 60 -15.43 -7.71 -1.68
CA PHE A 60 -15.80 -8.16 -0.34
C PHE A 60 -16.07 -7.02 0.64
N ASP A 61 -15.25 -5.95 0.59
CA ASP A 61 -15.39 -4.82 1.49
C ASP A 61 -16.35 -3.76 0.92
N PRO A 62 -17.24 -3.20 1.77
CA PRO A 62 -18.14 -2.13 1.38
C PRO A 62 -17.40 -0.83 1.05
N GLN A 63 -18.06 0.10 0.37
CA GLN A 63 -17.48 1.43 0.10
C GLN A 63 -17.23 2.22 1.36
N LEU A 64 -18.18 2.18 2.31
CA LEU A 64 -18.07 2.77 3.63
C LEU A 64 -18.54 1.77 4.69
N LYS A 65 -17.82 1.75 5.82
CA LYS A 65 -18.15 0.92 6.98
C LYS A 65 -18.22 1.80 8.23
N VAL A 66 -19.38 1.80 8.89
CA VAL A 66 -19.59 2.54 10.14
C VAL A 66 -19.41 1.59 11.30
N VAL A 67 -18.48 1.90 12.19
CA VAL A 67 -18.13 1.09 13.37
C VAL A 67 -18.15 1.93 14.65
N PRO A 68 -18.44 1.37 15.81
CA PRO A 68 -18.35 2.11 17.07
C PRO A 68 -16.89 2.52 17.36
N VAL A 69 -16.73 3.66 18.04
CA VAL A 69 -15.41 4.10 18.54
C VAL A 69 -15.02 3.29 19.76
N GLU A 70 -15.99 2.98 20.63
CA GLU A 70 -15.80 2.20 21.83
C GLU A 70 -16.66 0.93 21.80
N GLY A 71 -16.09 -0.18 22.26
CA GLY A 71 -16.76 -1.48 22.23
C GLY A 71 -16.66 -2.19 20.87
N LYS A 72 -17.29 -3.37 20.78
CA LYS A 72 -17.33 -4.18 19.55
C LYS A 72 -18.68 -4.13 18.85
N THR A 73 -19.74 -3.84 19.57
CA THR A 73 -21.12 -3.86 19.07
C THR A 73 -21.94 -2.71 19.62
N VAL A 74 -22.98 -2.33 18.89
CA VAL A 74 -23.93 -1.26 19.23
C VAL A 74 -25.35 -1.70 18.93
N PRO A 75 -26.37 -1.09 19.56
CA PRO A 75 -27.78 -1.37 19.23
C PRO A 75 -28.06 -1.04 17.75
N ALA A 76 -28.79 -1.92 17.08
CA ALA A 76 -29.15 -1.74 15.67
C ALA A 76 -30.15 -0.61 15.45
N ASP A 77 -30.93 -0.27 16.48
CA ASP A 77 -31.95 0.78 16.51
C ASP A 77 -31.41 2.17 16.92
N ASP A 78 -30.06 2.33 16.99
CA ASP A 78 -29.47 3.63 17.31
C ASP A 78 -29.94 4.72 16.33
N PRO A 79 -30.44 5.86 16.82
CA PRO A 79 -30.96 6.96 15.99
C PRO A 79 -29.92 7.47 14.98
N ILE A 80 -28.62 7.51 15.34
CA ILE A 80 -27.54 7.95 14.48
C ILE A 80 -27.39 7.01 13.27
N LEU A 81 -27.44 5.69 13.50
CA LEU A 81 -27.35 4.70 12.43
C LEU A 81 -28.58 4.78 11.52
N THR A 82 -29.77 5.02 12.10
CA THR A 82 -31.00 5.22 11.34
C THR A 82 -30.92 6.47 10.45
N GLU A 83 -30.37 7.58 10.96
CA GLU A 83 -30.17 8.80 10.18
C GLU A 83 -29.16 8.59 9.05
N ILE A 84 -28.07 7.85 9.30
CA ILE A 84 -27.07 7.51 8.28
C ILE A 84 -27.70 6.66 7.17
N LYS A 85 -28.49 5.63 7.51
CA LYS A 85 -29.22 4.80 6.54
C LYS A 85 -30.20 5.61 5.67
N ALA A 86 -30.80 6.64 6.22
CA ALA A 86 -31.78 7.49 5.53
C ALA A 86 -31.16 8.55 4.61
N LEU A 87 -29.83 8.65 4.51
CA LEU A 87 -29.18 9.62 3.64
C LEU A 87 -29.52 9.36 2.15
N PRO A 88 -29.88 10.41 1.38
CA PRO A 88 -30.28 10.24 -0.04
C PRO A 88 -29.20 9.64 -0.94
N GLN A 89 -27.94 9.76 -0.55
CA GLN A 89 -26.77 9.24 -1.28
C GLN A 89 -26.52 7.74 -1.03
N VAL A 90 -27.12 7.17 0.03
CA VAL A 90 -27.04 5.74 0.33
C VAL A 90 -27.89 4.97 -0.66
N ASP A 91 -27.33 3.94 -1.27
CA ASP A 91 -28.00 3.00 -2.16
C ASP A 91 -28.43 1.74 -1.39
N VAL A 92 -27.46 1.07 -0.78
CA VAL A 92 -27.67 -0.13 0.05
C VAL A 92 -26.97 0.06 1.40
N ALA A 93 -27.68 -0.31 2.46
CA ALA A 93 -27.11 -0.38 3.81
C ALA A 93 -27.40 -1.78 4.38
N THR A 94 -26.37 -2.46 4.86
CA THR A 94 -26.42 -3.82 5.39
C THR A 94 -25.88 -3.81 6.82
N GLU A 95 -26.60 -4.41 7.74
CA GLU A 95 -26.11 -4.66 9.09
C GLU A 95 -25.20 -5.86 9.09
N SER A 96 -24.14 -5.83 9.91
CA SER A 96 -23.29 -7.01 10.09
C SER A 96 -22.93 -7.23 11.56
N VAL A 97 -22.82 -8.51 11.92
CA VAL A 97 -22.29 -8.98 13.19
C VAL A 97 -21.08 -9.85 12.89
N GLU A 98 -19.94 -9.51 13.46
CA GLU A 98 -18.67 -10.17 13.18
C GLU A 98 -17.94 -10.46 14.48
N ASP A 99 -17.66 -11.74 14.77
CA ASP A 99 -16.83 -12.15 15.91
C ASP A 99 -16.10 -13.48 15.62
N GLN A 100 -15.13 -13.82 16.46
CA GLN A 100 -14.33 -15.03 16.35
C GLN A 100 -15.06 -16.24 16.91
N ALA A 101 -14.90 -17.38 16.22
CA ALA A 101 -15.44 -18.66 16.64
C ALA A 101 -14.47 -19.80 16.24
N LEU A 102 -14.76 -21.00 16.73
CA LEU A 102 -14.08 -22.23 16.32
C LEU A 102 -15.02 -23.05 15.45
N ALA A 103 -14.63 -23.31 14.20
CA ALA A 103 -15.35 -24.18 13.29
C ALA A 103 -14.80 -25.59 13.38
N ILE A 104 -15.70 -26.59 13.52
CA ILE A 104 -15.33 -28.02 13.62
C ILE A 104 -16.15 -28.82 12.60
N TYR A 105 -15.44 -29.55 11.75
CA TYR A 105 -16.04 -30.49 10.81
C TYR A 105 -15.32 -31.84 10.91
N GLN A 106 -16.04 -32.88 11.33
CA GLN A 106 -15.44 -34.17 11.67
C GLN A 106 -14.29 -34.03 12.66
N ASP A 107 -13.07 -34.44 12.28
CA ASP A 107 -11.86 -34.36 13.10
C ASP A 107 -11.01 -33.09 12.87
N LYS A 108 -11.47 -32.21 11.98
CA LYS A 108 -10.74 -30.98 11.63
C LYS A 108 -11.37 -29.75 12.27
N GLN A 109 -10.50 -28.87 12.71
CA GLN A 109 -10.90 -27.61 13.35
C GLN A 109 -10.11 -26.42 12.82
N ALA A 110 -10.73 -25.25 12.83
CA ALA A 110 -10.10 -23.98 12.46
C ALA A 110 -10.70 -22.81 13.23
N MET A 111 -9.85 -21.89 13.67
CA MET A 111 -10.33 -20.59 14.17
C MET A 111 -10.83 -19.77 12.98
N VAL A 112 -12.05 -19.25 13.12
CA VAL A 112 -12.75 -18.54 12.04
C VAL A 112 -13.31 -17.20 12.53
N MET A 113 -13.50 -16.29 11.59
CA MET A 113 -14.29 -15.09 11.74
C MET A 113 -15.67 -15.35 11.13
N VAL A 114 -16.70 -15.39 11.94
CA VAL A 114 -18.07 -15.54 11.46
C VAL A 114 -18.64 -14.14 11.22
N LYS A 115 -19.01 -13.88 9.97
CA LYS A 115 -19.63 -12.62 9.53
C LYS A 115 -21.09 -12.90 9.18
N GLY A 116 -21.99 -12.52 10.09
CA GLY A 116 -23.42 -12.50 9.85
C GLY A 116 -23.82 -11.23 9.12
N VAL A 117 -24.55 -11.35 8.03
CA VAL A 117 -24.97 -10.23 7.19
C VAL A 117 -26.46 -10.35 6.82
N ASP A 118 -27.08 -9.24 6.44
CA ASP A 118 -28.44 -9.22 5.94
C ASP A 118 -28.51 -9.83 4.52
N ASP A 119 -29.71 -10.20 4.08
CA ASP A 119 -29.96 -10.82 2.77
C ASP A 119 -29.56 -9.93 1.59
N ASN A 120 -29.51 -8.61 1.78
CA ASN A 120 -29.10 -7.64 0.77
C ASN A 120 -27.58 -7.49 0.61
N PHE A 121 -26.79 -8.34 1.29
CA PHE A 121 -25.32 -8.29 1.20
C PHE A 121 -24.80 -8.51 -0.23
N SER A 122 -25.47 -9.34 -1.03
CA SER A 122 -25.13 -9.54 -2.44
C SER A 122 -25.38 -8.29 -3.31
N GLU A 123 -26.28 -7.40 -2.86
CA GLU A 123 -26.49 -6.10 -3.51
C GLU A 123 -25.44 -5.07 -3.06
N LEU A 124 -24.96 -5.17 -1.81
CA LEU A 124 -23.93 -4.29 -1.26
C LEU A 124 -22.58 -4.49 -1.92
N THR A 125 -22.19 -5.75 -2.12
CA THR A 125 -20.89 -6.19 -2.60
C THR A 125 -21.00 -6.93 -3.92
N HIS A 126 -19.88 -7.20 -4.58
CA HIS A 126 -19.83 -8.09 -5.75
C HIS A 126 -19.46 -9.53 -5.35
N ILE A 127 -20.04 -10.02 -4.24
CA ILE A 127 -19.70 -11.35 -3.70
C ILE A 127 -20.01 -12.46 -4.71
N THR A 128 -21.04 -12.30 -5.53
CA THR A 128 -21.44 -13.28 -6.56
C THR A 128 -20.36 -13.50 -7.61
N ASP A 129 -19.50 -12.51 -7.88
CA ASP A 129 -18.47 -12.59 -8.92
C ASP A 129 -17.25 -13.43 -8.48
N ILE A 130 -17.16 -13.72 -7.18
CA ILE A 130 -16.04 -14.46 -6.57
C ILE A 130 -16.45 -15.80 -5.97
N LEU A 131 -17.62 -16.30 -6.35
CA LEU A 131 -18.11 -17.61 -5.91
C LEU A 131 -17.58 -18.74 -6.78
N TYR A 132 -17.38 -19.89 -6.14
CA TYR A 132 -16.97 -21.15 -6.76
C TYR A 132 -17.90 -22.27 -6.30
N GLY A 133 -18.50 -23.02 -7.22
CA GLY A 133 -19.44 -24.12 -6.98
C GLY A 133 -20.68 -23.99 -7.85
N ASP A 134 -21.56 -24.99 -7.76
CA ASP A 134 -22.76 -25.07 -8.59
C ASP A 134 -24.02 -24.52 -7.89
N GLY A 135 -23.89 -24.08 -6.63
CA GLY A 135 -24.98 -23.51 -5.84
C GLY A 135 -25.18 -22.00 -6.07
N THR A 136 -25.94 -21.39 -5.19
CA THR A 136 -26.21 -19.95 -5.19
C THR A 136 -25.82 -19.32 -3.84
N PHE A 137 -25.56 -18.00 -3.85
CA PHE A 137 -25.36 -17.27 -2.59
C PHE A 137 -26.70 -17.19 -1.84
N SER A 138 -26.87 -18.08 -0.89
CA SER A 138 -28.02 -18.12 0.01
C SER A 138 -27.52 -18.30 1.44
N LEU A 139 -28.08 -17.53 2.36
CA LEU A 139 -27.67 -17.54 3.78
C LEU A 139 -28.60 -18.40 4.62
N HIS A 140 -29.84 -18.61 4.19
CA HIS A 140 -30.81 -19.48 4.85
C HIS A 140 -31.84 -20.02 3.86
N ALA A 141 -32.47 -21.13 4.20
CA ALA A 141 -33.66 -21.65 3.53
C ALA A 141 -34.54 -22.43 4.50
N ALA A 142 -35.79 -22.04 4.62
CA ALA A 142 -36.70 -22.56 5.64
C ALA A 142 -36.11 -22.48 7.07
N ASN A 143 -35.80 -23.63 7.63
CA ASN A 143 -35.20 -23.74 9.01
C ASN A 143 -33.71 -24.08 8.96
N LEU A 144 -33.07 -24.00 7.79
CA LEU A 144 -31.64 -24.29 7.64
C LEU A 144 -30.85 -23.00 7.50
N GLU A 145 -29.80 -22.90 8.28
CA GLU A 145 -28.79 -21.84 8.18
C GLU A 145 -27.63 -22.33 7.29
N PHE A 146 -27.18 -21.44 6.41
CA PHE A 146 -26.10 -21.72 5.49
C PHE A 146 -24.86 -20.89 5.81
N GLY A 147 -23.70 -21.49 5.50
CA GLY A 147 -22.42 -20.81 5.62
C GLY A 147 -21.64 -20.86 4.32
N VAL A 148 -21.27 -19.69 3.79
CA VAL A 148 -20.37 -19.58 2.65
C VAL A 148 -18.96 -19.42 3.17
N LEU A 149 -18.11 -20.45 2.95
CA LEU A 149 -16.74 -20.48 3.45
C LEU A 149 -15.76 -19.90 2.45
N GLY A 150 -14.69 -19.29 2.95
CA GLY A 150 -13.52 -18.98 2.12
C GLY A 150 -12.86 -20.26 1.60
N ILE A 151 -12.39 -20.25 0.36
CA ILE A 151 -11.89 -21.44 -0.33
C ILE A 151 -10.74 -22.15 0.41
N ARG A 152 -9.83 -21.40 1.03
CA ARG A 152 -8.71 -21.96 1.81
C ARG A 152 -9.15 -22.50 3.16
N LEU A 153 -10.18 -21.89 3.77
CA LEU A 153 -10.79 -22.42 4.99
C LEU A 153 -11.45 -23.76 4.71
N ALA A 154 -12.20 -23.87 3.61
CA ALA A 154 -12.80 -25.12 3.17
C ALA A 154 -11.76 -26.22 2.97
N GLN A 155 -10.62 -25.90 2.32
CA GLN A 155 -9.50 -26.83 2.17
C GLN A 155 -8.93 -27.27 3.53
N THR A 156 -8.77 -26.34 4.49
CA THR A 156 -8.28 -26.64 5.85
C THR A 156 -9.21 -27.58 6.59
N LEU A 157 -10.52 -27.36 6.49
CA LEU A 157 -11.54 -28.21 7.10
C LEU A 157 -11.81 -29.51 6.29
N GLY A 158 -11.23 -29.60 5.08
CA GLY A 158 -11.40 -30.76 4.19
C GLY A 158 -12.79 -30.88 3.59
N VAL A 159 -13.47 -29.75 3.37
CA VAL A 159 -14.79 -29.69 2.73
C VAL A 159 -14.67 -29.12 1.34
N GLY A 160 -15.56 -29.54 0.43
CA GLY A 160 -15.74 -28.94 -0.90
C GLY A 160 -16.80 -27.83 -0.87
N ALA A 161 -17.20 -27.36 -2.04
CA ALA A 161 -18.32 -26.41 -2.17
C ALA A 161 -19.62 -27.01 -1.65
N GLN A 162 -19.80 -28.30 -1.87
CA GLN A 162 -20.88 -29.09 -1.26
C GLN A 162 -20.28 -30.04 -0.24
N TRP A 163 -20.74 -29.95 1.01
CA TRP A 163 -20.40 -30.94 2.05
C TRP A 163 -21.67 -31.54 2.63
N ASN A 164 -21.54 -32.76 3.11
CA ASN A 164 -22.65 -33.49 3.74
C ASN A 164 -22.65 -33.28 5.26
N GLY A 165 -23.83 -33.07 5.84
CA GLY A 165 -23.97 -32.85 7.27
C GLY A 165 -23.75 -31.42 7.71
N PHE A 166 -23.42 -31.25 8.97
CA PHE A 166 -23.36 -29.96 9.65
C PHE A 166 -21.91 -29.56 9.94
N LEU A 167 -21.58 -28.31 9.65
CA LEU A 167 -20.39 -27.68 10.18
C LEU A 167 -20.75 -27.01 11.52
N ARG A 168 -20.15 -27.48 12.62
CA ARG A 168 -20.41 -26.93 13.95
C ARG A 168 -19.55 -25.72 14.20
N ILE A 169 -20.16 -24.66 14.75
CA ILE A 169 -19.49 -23.42 15.12
C ILE A 169 -19.62 -23.22 16.62
N TYR A 170 -18.49 -23.08 17.29
CA TYR A 170 -18.36 -22.88 18.72
C TYR A 170 -17.96 -21.44 19.00
N ALA A 171 -18.84 -20.68 19.64
CA ALA A 171 -18.55 -19.31 20.09
C ALA A 171 -18.35 -19.28 21.61
N PRO A 172 -17.33 -18.61 22.14
CA PRO A 172 -17.13 -18.50 23.58
C PRO A 172 -18.27 -17.69 24.21
N LEU A 173 -18.79 -18.16 25.32
CA LEU A 173 -19.75 -17.41 26.14
C LEU A 173 -19.09 -16.13 26.64
N LYS A 174 -19.77 -14.98 26.47
CA LYS A 174 -19.27 -13.68 26.94
C LYS A 174 -19.44 -13.47 28.43
N GLU A 175 -20.39 -14.18 29.06
CA GLU A 175 -20.70 -14.10 30.47
C GLU A 175 -20.78 -15.52 31.05
N GLY A 176 -19.96 -15.80 32.07
CA GLY A 176 -19.93 -17.08 32.78
C GLY A 176 -18.55 -17.41 33.33
N GLN A 177 -18.49 -18.09 34.47
CA GLN A 177 -17.25 -18.68 34.95
C GLN A 177 -16.93 -19.94 34.12
N PHE A 178 -15.71 -20.01 33.62
CA PHE A 178 -15.22 -21.21 32.95
C PHE A 178 -15.20 -22.36 33.93
N ASP A 179 -16.11 -23.32 33.75
CA ASP A 179 -16.15 -24.55 34.59
C ASP A 179 -15.15 -25.57 34.00
N MET A 180 -14.05 -25.76 34.70
CA MET A 180 -13.04 -26.76 34.31
C MET A 180 -13.57 -28.17 34.29
N SER A 181 -14.69 -28.45 34.98
CA SER A 181 -15.33 -29.78 35.04
C SER A 181 -16.19 -30.06 33.82
N ASN A 182 -16.64 -28.99 33.12
CA ASN A 182 -17.42 -29.08 31.88
C ASN A 182 -16.98 -28.02 30.90
N PRO A 183 -15.88 -28.24 30.16
CA PRO A 183 -15.35 -27.27 29.20
C PRO A 183 -16.33 -26.86 28.09
N ASP A 184 -17.26 -27.77 27.73
CA ASP A 184 -18.26 -27.51 26.69
C ASP A 184 -19.33 -26.51 27.14
N ALA A 185 -19.56 -26.35 28.44
CA ALA A 185 -20.50 -25.37 28.99
C ALA A 185 -20.01 -23.89 28.78
N GLY A 186 -18.75 -23.70 28.41
CA GLY A 186 -18.19 -22.39 28.09
C GLY A 186 -18.43 -21.90 26.67
N PHE A 187 -19.15 -22.66 25.83
CA PHE A 187 -19.39 -22.34 24.43
C PHE A 187 -20.88 -22.41 24.09
N VAL A 188 -21.31 -21.48 23.23
CA VAL A 188 -22.54 -21.64 22.45
C VAL A 188 -22.18 -22.41 21.18
N VAL A 189 -22.93 -23.46 20.91
CA VAL A 189 -22.70 -24.31 19.73
C VAL A 189 -23.90 -24.25 18.81
N ASP A 190 -23.69 -23.92 17.57
CA ASP A 190 -24.70 -23.97 16.54
C ASP A 190 -24.10 -24.53 15.24
N SER A 191 -24.90 -24.79 14.24
CA SER A 191 -24.48 -25.50 13.04
C SER A 191 -25.01 -24.88 11.77
N ILE A 192 -24.19 -24.89 10.73
CA ILE A 192 -24.50 -24.42 9.39
C ILE A 192 -24.35 -25.52 8.36
N ASN A 193 -25.09 -25.36 7.27
CA ASN A 193 -25.08 -26.24 6.11
C ASN A 193 -24.38 -25.58 4.92
N SER A 194 -24.08 -26.38 3.90
CA SER A 194 -23.52 -25.87 2.65
C SER A 194 -24.61 -25.28 1.74
N PRO A 195 -24.40 -24.08 1.20
CA PRO A 195 -25.23 -23.54 0.11
C PRO A 195 -24.75 -23.99 -1.28
N GLY A 196 -23.72 -24.84 -1.36
CA GLY A 196 -23.14 -25.32 -2.61
C GLY A 196 -22.14 -24.37 -3.26
N VAL A 197 -21.68 -23.34 -2.54
CA VAL A 197 -20.69 -22.38 -3.01
C VAL A 197 -19.66 -22.04 -1.92
N LEU A 198 -18.46 -21.69 -2.37
CA LEU A 198 -17.36 -21.12 -1.60
C LEU A 198 -17.03 -19.76 -2.21
N PHE A 199 -16.41 -18.87 -1.45
CA PHE A 199 -15.89 -17.62 -2.00
C PHE A 199 -14.36 -17.58 -2.04
N SER A 200 -13.78 -16.83 -2.97
CA SER A 200 -12.36 -16.52 -3.01
C SER A 200 -12.11 -15.07 -3.39
N VAL A 201 -11.67 -14.28 -2.40
CA VAL A 201 -11.21 -12.91 -2.58
C VAL A 201 -9.78 -12.88 -3.11
N LYS A 202 -9.09 -14.05 -3.16
CA LYS A 202 -7.65 -14.20 -3.42
C LYS A 202 -6.78 -13.49 -2.38
N GLN A 203 -7.29 -13.32 -1.17
CA GLN A 203 -6.61 -12.78 -0.02
C GLN A 203 -6.64 -13.74 1.14
N SER A 204 -5.44 -14.03 1.71
CA SER A 204 -5.29 -15.02 2.77
C SER A 204 -6.14 -14.72 4.01
N LYS A 205 -6.34 -13.44 4.34
CA LYS A 205 -7.15 -12.98 5.47
C LYS A 205 -8.59 -13.48 5.37
N TYR A 206 -9.23 -13.29 4.21
CA TYR A 206 -10.62 -13.69 3.98
C TYR A 206 -10.74 -15.17 3.65
N ASP A 207 -9.94 -15.64 2.67
CA ASP A 207 -10.04 -16.99 2.15
C ASP A 207 -9.75 -18.09 3.19
N LYS A 208 -8.91 -17.78 4.21
CA LYS A 208 -8.55 -18.75 5.27
C LYS A 208 -9.43 -18.70 6.51
N ASN A 209 -10.03 -17.54 6.80
CA ASN A 209 -10.57 -17.32 8.12
C ASN A 209 -12.06 -17.01 8.16
N TYR A 210 -12.70 -16.62 7.02
CA TYR A 210 -14.06 -16.12 7.05
C TYR A 210 -15.11 -17.16 6.67
N ILE A 211 -16.23 -17.08 7.39
CA ILE A 211 -17.50 -17.72 7.07
C ILE A 211 -18.55 -16.62 7.01
N ILE A 212 -19.27 -16.51 5.89
CA ILE A 212 -20.42 -15.60 5.74
C ILE A 212 -21.68 -16.40 6.02
N THR A 213 -22.56 -15.88 6.87
CA THR A 213 -23.83 -16.51 7.25
C THR A 213 -24.92 -15.45 7.47
N SER A 214 -26.13 -15.87 7.81
CA SER A 214 -27.22 -14.93 8.13
C SER A 214 -26.90 -14.13 9.39
N ILE A 215 -27.39 -12.89 9.45
CA ILE A 215 -27.23 -12.05 10.65
C ILE A 215 -27.98 -12.65 11.84
N ALA A 216 -29.10 -13.34 11.59
CA ALA A 216 -29.87 -14.02 12.62
C ALA A 216 -29.08 -15.13 13.30
N PHE A 217 -28.40 -15.97 12.50
CA PHE A 217 -27.51 -17.01 13.00
C PHE A 217 -26.38 -16.41 13.86
N ALA A 218 -25.68 -15.39 13.33
CA ALA A 218 -24.56 -14.77 14.06
C ALA A 218 -25.02 -14.11 15.38
N ARG A 219 -26.18 -13.43 15.37
CA ARG A 219 -26.75 -12.85 16.60
C ARG A 219 -27.09 -13.90 17.63
N ASN A 220 -27.63 -15.04 17.22
CA ASN A 220 -27.93 -16.18 18.12
C ASN A 220 -26.63 -16.78 18.67
N LEU A 221 -25.69 -17.08 17.80
CA LEU A 221 -24.41 -17.70 18.16
C LEU A 221 -23.59 -16.87 19.17
N PHE A 222 -23.55 -15.54 18.97
CA PHE A 222 -22.77 -14.63 19.82
C PHE A 222 -23.56 -13.98 20.96
N GLY A 223 -24.84 -14.32 21.12
CA GLY A 223 -25.70 -13.68 22.14
C GLY A 223 -25.85 -12.17 21.95
N GLN A 224 -25.90 -11.70 20.71
CA GLN A 224 -25.91 -10.27 20.35
C GLN A 224 -27.25 -9.86 19.71
N GLN A 225 -28.37 -10.27 20.31
CA GLN A 225 -29.71 -9.93 19.82
C GLN A 225 -29.91 -8.42 19.75
N GLY A 226 -30.40 -7.92 18.60
CA GLY A 226 -30.63 -6.50 18.37
C GLY A 226 -29.35 -5.63 18.30
N MET A 227 -28.19 -6.25 18.25
CA MET A 227 -26.89 -5.56 18.13
C MET A 227 -26.33 -5.71 16.73
N LEU A 228 -25.39 -4.82 16.37
CA LEU A 228 -24.57 -4.93 15.18
C LEU A 228 -23.11 -4.57 15.49
N SER A 229 -22.17 -5.15 14.77
CA SER A 229 -20.74 -4.82 14.84
C SER A 229 -20.41 -3.67 13.90
N SER A 230 -21.06 -3.60 12.75
CA SER A 230 -20.89 -2.52 11.78
C SER A 230 -22.11 -2.36 10.88
N LEU A 231 -22.27 -1.14 10.38
CA LEU A 231 -23.17 -0.82 9.29
C LEU A 231 -22.36 -0.63 8.01
N GLU A 232 -22.62 -1.46 7.01
CA GLU A 232 -21.90 -1.51 5.75
C GLU A 232 -22.72 -0.81 4.66
N ILE A 233 -22.08 0.08 3.88
CA ILE A 233 -22.81 1.02 3.02
C ILE A 233 -22.22 1.01 1.61
N ARG A 234 -23.11 0.95 0.61
CA ARG A 234 -22.86 1.29 -0.78
C ARG A 234 -23.54 2.60 -1.12
N LEU A 235 -22.83 3.50 -1.80
CA LEU A 235 -23.36 4.76 -2.28
C LEU A 235 -23.93 4.62 -3.69
N LYS A 236 -24.91 5.48 -4.02
CA LYS A 236 -25.44 5.59 -5.38
C LYS A 236 -24.36 5.98 -6.36
N PRO A 237 -24.40 5.47 -7.60
CA PRO A 237 -23.45 5.83 -8.64
C PRO A 237 -23.37 7.34 -8.84
N GLY A 238 -22.14 7.88 -8.92
CA GLY A 238 -21.88 9.32 -9.07
C GLY A 238 -21.88 10.14 -7.78
N SER A 239 -22.08 9.52 -6.61
CA SER A 239 -21.92 10.21 -5.33
C SER A 239 -20.44 10.44 -5.02
N ASP A 240 -20.11 11.63 -4.49
CA ASP A 240 -18.77 11.94 -3.99
C ASP A 240 -18.58 11.25 -2.63
N LEU A 241 -17.69 10.25 -2.58
CA LEU A 241 -17.42 9.43 -1.40
C LEU A 241 -16.90 10.26 -0.23
N GLU A 242 -15.98 11.20 -0.48
CA GLU A 242 -15.37 12.02 0.56
C GLU A 242 -16.38 13.01 1.17
N ALA A 243 -17.22 13.62 0.32
CA ALA A 243 -18.26 14.51 0.77
C ALA A 243 -19.31 13.77 1.64
N VAL A 244 -19.71 12.56 1.22
CA VAL A 244 -20.67 11.72 1.98
C VAL A 244 -20.04 11.23 3.27
N LYS A 245 -18.80 10.74 3.26
CA LYS A 245 -18.06 10.33 4.45
C LYS A 245 -17.97 11.47 5.47
N SER A 246 -17.61 12.68 5.02
CA SER A 246 -17.55 13.85 5.89
C SER A 246 -18.92 14.20 6.51
N LYS A 247 -20.01 14.03 5.75
CA LYS A 247 -21.38 14.22 6.25
C LYS A 247 -21.75 13.18 7.30
N MET A 248 -21.44 11.90 7.03
CA MET A 248 -21.68 10.80 7.99
C MET A 248 -20.88 10.98 9.28
N LEU A 249 -19.62 11.43 9.21
CA LEU A 249 -18.78 11.72 10.38
C LEU A 249 -19.37 12.85 11.24
N LYS A 250 -20.01 13.86 10.63
CA LYS A 250 -20.71 14.92 11.37
C LYS A 250 -21.95 14.38 12.10
N ILE A 251 -22.73 13.51 11.44
CA ILE A 251 -23.90 12.85 12.05
C ILE A 251 -23.45 11.91 13.16
N ALA A 252 -22.36 11.17 12.96
CA ALA A 252 -21.78 10.24 13.93
C ALA A 252 -21.37 10.91 15.27
N GLY A 253 -21.07 12.21 15.27
CA GLY A 253 -20.82 12.99 16.48
C GLY A 253 -19.68 12.48 17.37
N GLY A 254 -18.72 11.72 16.81
CA GLY A 254 -17.61 11.08 17.54
C GLY A 254 -17.96 9.74 18.19
N LYS A 255 -19.21 9.26 18.15
CA LYS A 255 -19.63 7.94 18.65
C LYS A 255 -19.25 6.81 17.69
N TYR A 256 -19.22 7.10 16.39
CA TYR A 256 -18.89 6.16 15.32
C TYR A 256 -17.72 6.67 14.48
N LYS A 257 -16.93 5.73 13.98
CA LYS A 257 -15.97 5.94 12.87
C LYS A 257 -16.64 5.55 11.57
N VAL A 258 -16.38 6.32 10.53
CA VAL A 258 -16.79 5.99 9.16
C VAL A 258 -15.54 5.70 8.37
N LEU A 259 -15.33 4.44 8.04
CA LEU A 259 -14.12 3.92 7.40
C LEU A 259 -14.36 3.72 5.91
N ASP A 260 -13.51 4.27 5.07
CA ASP A 260 -13.44 3.88 3.66
C ASP A 260 -12.69 2.55 3.49
N ARG A 261 -12.56 2.05 2.26
CA ARG A 261 -11.88 0.77 1.97
C ARG A 261 -10.43 0.74 2.42
N TYR A 262 -9.71 1.87 2.34
CA TYR A 262 -8.32 1.95 2.78
C TYR A 262 -8.22 1.88 4.30
N GLU A 263 -9.08 2.59 5.00
CA GLU A 263 -9.13 2.62 6.46
C GLU A 263 -9.62 1.30 7.06
N GLN A 264 -10.51 0.56 6.36
CA GLN A 264 -10.93 -0.79 6.76
C GLN A 264 -9.77 -1.79 6.76
N GLN A 265 -8.73 -1.53 5.98
CA GLN A 265 -7.52 -2.33 5.86
C GLN A 265 -6.28 -1.57 6.35
N GLU A 266 -6.46 -0.65 7.31
CA GLU A 266 -5.41 0.24 7.83
C GLU A 266 -4.12 -0.51 8.16
N ASP A 267 -4.21 -1.68 8.83
CA ASP A 267 -3.04 -2.48 9.21
C ASP A 267 -2.23 -2.90 7.98
N THR A 268 -2.88 -3.36 6.92
CA THR A 268 -2.23 -3.80 5.69
C THR A 268 -1.56 -2.63 4.98
N PHE A 269 -2.28 -1.53 4.78
CA PHE A 269 -1.74 -0.35 4.10
C PHE A 269 -0.67 0.37 4.94
N ARG A 270 -0.80 0.34 6.26
CA ARG A 270 0.22 0.88 7.17
C ARG A 270 1.53 0.11 7.08
N ILE A 271 1.48 -1.23 7.06
CA ILE A 271 2.67 -2.08 6.86
C ILE A 271 3.33 -1.76 5.52
N MET A 272 2.56 -1.72 4.42
CA MET A 272 3.07 -1.39 3.09
C MET A 272 3.70 0.02 3.03
N SER A 273 3.09 1.00 3.71
CA SER A 273 3.63 2.35 3.80
C SER A 273 4.96 2.41 4.56
N ILE A 274 5.08 1.62 5.65
CA ILE A 274 6.33 1.49 6.42
C ILE A 274 7.41 0.82 5.55
N GLU A 275 7.09 -0.26 4.84
CA GLU A 275 8.02 -0.94 3.93
C GLU A 275 8.51 0.00 2.82
N LYS A 276 7.60 0.76 2.18
CA LYS A 276 7.94 1.78 1.19
C LYS A 276 8.89 2.84 1.78
N MET A 277 8.62 3.32 3.01
CA MET A 277 9.47 4.30 3.69
C MET A 277 10.86 3.74 3.97
N ILE A 278 10.96 2.50 4.46
CA ILE A 278 12.23 1.82 4.71
C ILE A 278 13.02 1.69 3.40
N ALA A 279 12.39 1.22 2.33
CA ALA A 279 13.02 1.10 1.01
C ALA A 279 13.54 2.47 0.51
N TYR A 280 12.75 3.53 0.66
CA TYR A 280 13.15 4.89 0.31
C TYR A 280 14.39 5.36 1.10
N ILE A 281 14.44 5.10 2.40
CA ILE A 281 15.60 5.45 3.25
C ILE A 281 16.84 4.69 2.80
N PHE A 282 16.74 3.37 2.59
CA PHE A 282 17.85 2.55 2.11
C PHE A 282 18.39 2.99 0.75
N LEU A 283 17.50 3.26 -0.19
CA LEU A 283 17.88 3.71 -1.53
C LEU A 283 18.47 5.13 -1.51
N THR A 284 17.97 5.99 -0.62
CA THR A 284 18.55 7.31 -0.38
C THR A 284 19.96 7.20 0.22
N PHE A 285 20.19 6.23 1.10
CA PHE A 285 21.55 5.94 1.60
C PHE A 285 22.48 5.47 0.46
N ILE A 286 22.01 4.60 -0.42
CA ILE A 286 22.78 4.20 -1.62
C ILE A 286 23.09 5.42 -2.51
N LEU A 287 22.14 6.32 -2.69
CA LEU A 287 22.33 7.58 -3.41
C LEU A 287 23.42 8.44 -2.74
N VAL A 288 23.43 8.55 -1.41
CA VAL A 288 24.47 9.25 -0.66
C VAL A 288 25.84 8.64 -0.94
N VAL A 289 25.95 7.30 -0.93
CA VAL A 289 27.18 6.59 -1.27
C VAL A 289 27.61 6.88 -2.72
N ALA A 290 26.68 6.86 -3.67
CA ALA A 290 26.95 7.22 -5.07
C ALA A 290 27.47 8.67 -5.20
N CYS A 291 26.98 9.59 -4.36
CA CYS A 291 27.43 10.96 -4.35
C CYS A 291 28.89 11.14 -3.82
N PHE A 292 29.45 10.17 -3.08
CA PHE A 292 30.88 10.23 -2.74
C PHE A 292 31.77 10.20 -3.98
N ASN A 293 31.35 9.57 -5.08
CA ASN A 293 32.08 9.62 -6.35
C ASN A 293 32.16 11.06 -6.91
N ILE A 294 31.13 11.89 -6.67
CA ILE A 294 31.14 13.31 -7.06
C ILE A 294 32.22 14.05 -6.26
N ILE A 295 32.40 13.74 -4.97
CA ILE A 295 33.43 14.35 -4.12
C ILE A 295 34.82 14.07 -4.69
N GLY A 296 35.09 12.79 -5.02
CA GLY A 296 36.36 12.39 -5.64
C GLY A 296 36.60 13.05 -7.00
N SER A 297 35.58 13.06 -7.86
CA SER A 297 35.61 13.69 -9.19
C SER A 297 35.92 15.19 -9.12
N LEU A 298 35.19 15.92 -8.25
CA LEU A 298 35.40 17.34 -8.05
C LEU A 298 36.78 17.67 -7.44
N SER A 299 37.25 16.85 -6.50
CA SER A 299 38.56 17.03 -5.91
C SER A 299 39.69 16.91 -6.94
N MET A 300 39.61 15.90 -7.81
CA MET A 300 40.57 15.71 -8.89
C MET A 300 40.49 16.84 -9.92
N LEU A 301 39.28 17.26 -10.29
CA LEU A 301 39.05 18.36 -11.21
C LEU A 301 39.61 19.69 -10.69
N ILE A 302 39.43 20.01 -9.43
CA ILE A 302 39.97 21.23 -8.79
C ILE A 302 41.53 21.22 -8.86
N ILE A 303 42.15 20.06 -8.66
CA ILE A 303 43.62 19.91 -8.73
C ILE A 303 44.11 20.08 -10.17
N ASP A 304 43.46 19.46 -11.15
CA ASP A 304 43.87 19.54 -12.56
C ASP A 304 43.69 20.96 -13.14
N LYS A 305 42.66 21.67 -12.68
CA LYS A 305 42.36 23.02 -13.15
C LYS A 305 43.09 24.13 -12.37
N LYS A 306 44.17 23.81 -11.63
CA LYS A 306 44.92 24.76 -10.82
C LYS A 306 45.45 25.91 -11.67
N ASP A 307 46.00 25.65 -12.85
CA ASP A 307 46.57 26.69 -13.72
C ASP A 307 45.48 27.58 -14.36
N ASP A 308 44.33 27.01 -14.70
CA ASP A 308 43.18 27.79 -15.14
C ASP A 308 42.67 28.71 -14.01
N VAL A 309 42.64 28.21 -12.76
CA VAL A 309 42.27 28.98 -11.57
C VAL A 309 43.25 30.17 -11.34
N LEU A 310 44.55 29.94 -11.46
CA LEU A 310 45.56 31.01 -11.38
C LEU A 310 45.34 32.05 -12.48
N THR A 311 45.07 31.64 -13.70
CA THR A 311 44.79 32.53 -14.81
C THR A 311 43.53 33.40 -14.56
N LEU A 312 42.45 32.77 -14.07
CA LEU A 312 41.22 33.49 -13.72
C LEU A 312 41.43 34.49 -12.59
N ARG A 313 42.26 34.15 -11.60
CA ARG A 313 42.62 35.01 -10.49
C ARG A 313 43.44 36.23 -10.97
N ASN A 314 44.41 36.01 -11.86
CA ASN A 314 45.20 37.10 -12.47
C ASN A 314 44.33 38.03 -13.33
N LEU A 315 43.21 37.50 -13.89
CA LEU A 315 42.19 38.30 -14.62
C LEU A 315 41.22 39.01 -13.66
N GLY A 316 41.37 38.90 -12.35
CA GLY A 316 40.57 39.62 -11.35
C GLY A 316 39.38 38.85 -10.79
N ALA A 317 39.26 37.53 -11.05
CA ALA A 317 38.21 36.74 -10.46
C ALA A 317 38.42 36.57 -8.93
N THR A 318 37.38 36.78 -8.17
CA THR A 318 37.41 36.58 -6.72
C THR A 318 37.34 35.09 -6.33
N ASP A 319 37.94 34.74 -5.18
CA ASP A 319 37.92 33.36 -4.66
C ASP A 319 36.50 32.80 -4.51
N LYS A 320 35.53 33.66 -4.17
CA LYS A 320 34.10 33.29 -4.12
C LYS A 320 33.52 32.94 -5.51
N GLN A 321 33.97 33.63 -6.55
CA GLN A 321 33.55 33.34 -7.93
C GLN A 321 34.14 32.02 -8.42
N ILE A 322 35.40 31.76 -8.12
CA ILE A 322 36.09 30.50 -8.44
C ILE A 322 35.42 29.32 -7.73
N ALA A 323 35.15 29.42 -6.44
CA ALA A 323 34.44 28.39 -5.68
C ALA A 323 33.04 28.12 -6.28
N ARG A 324 32.32 29.16 -6.71
CA ARG A 324 31.03 29.01 -7.37
C ARG A 324 31.08 28.27 -8.72
N ILE A 325 32.18 28.37 -9.48
CA ILE A 325 32.36 27.60 -10.72
C ILE A 325 32.28 26.10 -10.42
N PHE A 326 33.07 25.60 -9.47
CA PHE A 326 33.09 24.19 -9.08
C PHE A 326 31.79 23.75 -8.42
N LEU A 327 31.12 24.63 -7.64
CA LEU A 327 29.80 24.35 -7.09
C LEU A 327 28.75 24.16 -8.20
N PHE A 328 28.77 24.99 -9.24
CA PHE A 328 27.86 24.84 -10.38
C PHE A 328 28.16 23.58 -11.17
N GLU A 329 29.42 23.23 -11.36
CA GLU A 329 29.81 22.03 -12.09
C GLU A 329 29.33 20.76 -11.40
N GLY A 330 29.57 20.60 -10.10
CA GLY A 330 29.07 19.45 -9.35
C GLY A 330 27.53 19.37 -9.31
N ARG A 331 26.83 20.52 -9.21
CA ARG A 331 25.38 20.59 -9.33
C ARG A 331 24.87 20.15 -10.68
N MET A 332 25.57 20.52 -11.75
CA MET A 332 25.21 20.11 -13.12
C MET A 332 25.39 18.60 -13.31
N ILE A 333 26.49 18.01 -12.79
CA ILE A 333 26.72 16.56 -12.82
C ILE A 333 25.58 15.84 -12.10
N SER A 334 25.23 16.29 -10.90
CA SER A 334 24.12 15.72 -10.11
C SER A 334 22.76 15.89 -10.80
N ALA A 335 22.46 17.08 -11.37
CA ALA A 335 21.20 17.33 -12.06
C ALA A 335 21.06 16.51 -13.35
N VAL A 336 22.14 16.37 -14.14
CA VAL A 336 22.17 15.53 -15.33
C VAL A 336 21.94 14.07 -14.93
N GLY A 337 22.65 13.57 -13.90
CA GLY A 337 22.44 12.24 -13.37
C GLY A 337 21.01 12.00 -12.92
N ALA A 338 20.42 12.96 -12.16
CA ALA A 338 19.03 12.89 -11.72
C ALA A 338 18.03 12.81 -12.89
N LEU A 339 18.16 13.70 -13.87
CA LEU A 339 17.26 13.74 -15.04
C LEU A 339 17.35 12.46 -15.87
N PHE A 340 18.57 11.97 -16.15
CA PHE A 340 18.77 10.72 -16.85
C PHE A 340 18.24 9.53 -16.05
N GLY A 341 18.49 9.49 -14.74
CA GLY A 341 18.00 8.42 -13.87
C GLY A 341 16.47 8.39 -13.79
N ILE A 342 15.81 9.53 -13.62
CA ILE A 342 14.34 9.63 -13.67
C ILE A 342 13.82 9.21 -15.05
N GLY A 343 14.41 9.73 -16.13
CA GLY A 343 13.98 9.40 -17.49
C GLY A 343 14.07 7.92 -17.80
N LEU A 344 15.20 7.27 -17.46
CA LEU A 344 15.38 5.82 -17.64
C LEU A 344 14.46 5.02 -16.71
N GLY A 345 14.31 5.44 -15.45
CA GLY A 345 13.39 4.80 -14.50
C GLY A 345 11.95 4.82 -14.98
N LEU A 346 11.46 5.98 -15.43
CA LEU A 346 10.12 6.12 -15.99
C LEU A 346 9.92 5.32 -17.27
N LEU A 347 10.94 5.28 -18.15
CA LEU A 347 10.91 4.46 -19.36
C LEU A 347 10.78 2.97 -19.01
N LEU A 348 11.57 2.47 -18.05
CA LEU A 348 11.50 1.07 -17.63
C LEU A 348 10.17 0.74 -16.94
N CYS A 349 9.64 1.64 -16.11
CA CYS A 349 8.31 1.51 -15.53
C CYS A 349 7.22 1.43 -16.62
N PHE A 350 7.29 2.29 -17.62
CA PHE A 350 6.36 2.28 -18.75
C PHE A 350 6.46 0.98 -19.56
N LEU A 351 7.67 0.52 -19.87
CA LEU A 351 7.88 -0.76 -20.58
C LEU A 351 7.35 -1.93 -19.75
N GLN A 352 7.53 -1.92 -18.44
CA GLN A 352 6.99 -2.95 -17.54
C GLN A 352 5.45 -2.95 -17.55
N GLN A 353 4.82 -1.78 -17.48
CA GLN A 353 3.35 -1.66 -17.55
C GLN A 353 2.78 -2.17 -18.88
N GLN A 354 3.47 -1.87 -20.00
CA GLN A 354 2.97 -2.20 -21.34
C GLN A 354 3.23 -3.65 -21.73
N TYR A 355 4.42 -4.17 -21.41
CA TYR A 355 4.88 -5.47 -21.90
C TYR A 355 4.99 -6.54 -20.81
N GLY A 356 4.91 -6.19 -19.53
CA GLY A 356 5.04 -7.16 -18.44
C GLY A 356 6.36 -7.93 -18.47
N LEU A 357 7.48 -7.21 -18.66
CA LEU A 357 8.81 -7.81 -18.87
C LEU A 357 9.23 -8.73 -17.71
N VAL A 358 8.93 -8.32 -16.48
CA VAL A 358 9.17 -9.10 -15.26
C VAL A 358 7.85 -9.73 -14.82
N ARG A 359 7.81 -11.07 -14.80
CA ARG A 359 6.63 -11.86 -14.42
C ARG A 359 6.76 -12.38 -12.99
N LEU A 360 5.62 -12.56 -12.31
CA LEU A 360 5.51 -13.06 -10.93
C LEU A 360 5.48 -14.60 -10.82
N GLY A 361 6.05 -15.34 -11.76
CA GLY A 361 6.15 -16.80 -11.77
C GLY A 361 5.82 -17.42 -13.13
N ASP A 362 6.24 -18.67 -13.31
CA ASP A 362 6.14 -19.40 -14.59
C ASP A 362 4.83 -20.19 -14.76
N SER A 363 4.00 -20.28 -13.71
CA SER A 363 2.73 -21.05 -13.76
C SER A 363 1.53 -20.12 -13.92
N GLU A 364 0.87 -20.22 -15.05
CA GLU A 364 -0.42 -19.57 -15.29
C GLU A 364 -1.42 -20.00 -14.20
N GLY A 365 -1.95 -19.01 -13.47
CA GLY A 365 -2.96 -19.22 -12.42
C GLY A 365 -2.46 -19.26 -10.98
N SER A 366 -1.14 -19.25 -10.72
CA SER A 366 -0.63 -19.26 -9.33
C SER A 366 -0.71 -17.90 -8.63
N PHE A 367 -0.72 -16.81 -9.38
CA PHE A 367 -0.78 -15.43 -8.87
C PHE A 367 -1.95 -14.66 -9.49
N ILE A 368 -2.40 -13.65 -8.76
CA ILE A 368 -3.53 -12.78 -9.15
C ILE A 368 -3.21 -11.98 -10.41
N VAL A 369 -1.95 -11.62 -10.60
CA VAL A 369 -1.41 -10.89 -11.76
C VAL A 369 -0.21 -11.61 -12.31
N ASN A 370 -0.10 -11.66 -13.63
CA ASN A 370 0.99 -12.35 -14.33
C ASN A 370 2.28 -11.53 -14.36
N ALA A 371 2.20 -10.21 -14.25
CA ALA A 371 3.34 -9.30 -14.29
C ALA A 371 3.49 -8.52 -12.98
N TYR A 372 4.73 -8.15 -12.65
CA TYR A 372 5.01 -7.27 -11.51
C TYR A 372 4.22 -5.97 -11.67
N PRO A 373 3.36 -5.62 -10.68
CA PRO A 373 2.59 -4.39 -10.73
C PRO A 373 3.50 -3.18 -10.57
N VAL A 374 3.33 -2.18 -11.41
CA VAL A 374 4.05 -0.91 -11.36
C VAL A 374 3.08 0.23 -11.53
N SER A 375 3.11 1.21 -10.64
CA SER A 375 2.28 2.42 -10.71
C SER A 375 3.14 3.65 -10.43
N VAL A 376 3.14 4.61 -11.35
CA VAL A 376 3.96 5.82 -11.22
C VAL A 376 3.13 6.93 -10.60
N HIS A 377 3.47 7.34 -9.38
CA HIS A 377 2.85 8.46 -8.70
C HIS A 377 3.70 9.73 -8.88
N TYR A 378 3.12 10.81 -9.36
CA TYR A 378 3.84 12.08 -9.64
C TYR A 378 4.50 12.68 -8.39
N LEU A 379 3.87 12.54 -7.23
CA LEU A 379 4.41 13.05 -5.96
C LEU A 379 5.70 12.33 -5.56
N ASP A 380 5.80 11.03 -5.80
CA ASP A 380 7.01 10.25 -5.51
C ASP A 380 8.15 10.66 -6.45
N VAL A 381 7.86 10.86 -7.74
CA VAL A 381 8.86 11.34 -8.71
C VAL A 381 9.38 12.73 -8.32
N LEU A 382 8.50 13.62 -7.87
CA LEU A 382 8.88 14.94 -7.36
C LEU A 382 9.73 14.83 -6.09
N LEU A 383 9.33 13.98 -5.15
CA LEU A 383 10.08 13.70 -3.93
C LEU A 383 11.50 13.19 -4.25
N ILE A 384 11.62 12.23 -5.18
CA ILE A 384 12.92 11.71 -5.64
C ILE A 384 13.76 12.83 -6.23
N LEU A 385 13.19 13.65 -7.12
CA LEU A 385 13.91 14.77 -7.73
C LEU A 385 14.47 15.73 -6.68
N VAL A 386 13.64 16.13 -5.71
CA VAL A 386 14.04 17.03 -4.61
C VAL A 386 15.15 16.38 -3.77
N THR A 387 15.01 15.09 -3.45
CA THR A 387 16.01 14.35 -2.65
C THR A 387 17.35 14.26 -3.36
N VAL A 388 17.36 13.89 -4.65
CA VAL A 388 18.59 13.76 -5.45
C VAL A 388 19.29 15.11 -5.58
N ILE A 389 18.54 16.18 -5.83
CA ILE A 389 19.08 17.54 -5.89
C ILE A 389 19.66 17.95 -4.51
N ALA A 390 18.95 17.70 -3.42
CA ALA A 390 19.40 18.06 -2.07
C ALA A 390 20.67 17.30 -1.67
N VAL A 391 20.68 15.97 -1.85
CA VAL A 391 21.84 15.12 -1.54
C VAL A 391 23.04 15.50 -2.42
N GLY A 392 22.82 15.66 -3.73
CA GLY A 392 23.87 16.08 -4.66
C GLY A 392 24.44 17.45 -4.29
N TRP A 393 23.59 18.38 -3.87
CA TRP A 393 24.02 19.72 -3.46
C TRP A 393 24.85 19.71 -2.17
N LEU A 394 24.43 18.93 -1.18
CA LEU A 394 25.18 18.74 0.06
C LEU A 394 26.55 18.11 -0.19
N SER A 395 26.59 17.08 -1.06
CA SER A 395 27.83 16.37 -1.40
C SER A 395 28.86 17.26 -2.11
N VAL A 396 28.40 18.19 -2.95
CA VAL A 396 29.28 19.15 -3.65
C VAL A 396 29.76 20.28 -2.73
N TRP A 397 28.92 20.71 -1.80
CA TRP A 397 29.21 21.86 -0.93
C TRP A 397 30.45 21.65 -0.02
N TYR A 398 30.60 20.43 0.52
CA TYR A 398 31.68 20.10 1.47
C TYR A 398 33.08 20.17 0.81
N PRO A 399 33.37 19.45 -0.31
CA PRO A 399 34.72 19.47 -0.92
C PRO A 399 35.08 20.82 -1.48
N VAL A 400 34.15 21.53 -2.11
CA VAL A 400 34.44 22.87 -2.66
C VAL A 400 34.80 23.86 -1.56
N ARG A 401 34.09 23.83 -0.43
CA ARG A 401 34.41 24.73 0.69
C ARG A 401 35.75 24.39 1.36
N TYR A 402 36.13 23.13 1.44
CA TYR A 402 37.37 22.69 2.06
C TYR A 402 38.59 22.89 1.16
N LEU A 403 38.50 22.44 -0.09
CA LEU A 403 39.62 22.51 -1.05
C LEU A 403 39.88 23.93 -1.56
N SER A 404 38.82 24.73 -1.78
CA SER A 404 39.02 26.11 -2.19
C SER A 404 39.82 26.92 -1.17
N LYS A 405 39.63 26.69 0.13
CA LYS A 405 40.44 27.32 1.17
C LYS A 405 41.89 26.88 1.15
N ARG A 406 42.19 25.64 0.77
CA ARG A 406 43.56 25.08 0.80
C ARG A 406 44.39 25.40 -0.45
N LEU A 407 43.72 25.66 -1.60
CA LEU A 407 44.37 26.10 -2.84
C LEU A 407 44.59 27.64 -2.91
N ILE A 408 43.94 28.35 -2.01
CA ILE A 408 43.95 29.81 -1.96
C ILE A 408 45.00 30.32 -0.97
N ASN A 409 45.41 29.50 0.01
CA ASN A 409 46.58 29.71 0.87
C ASN A 409 47.82 29.02 0.28
#